data_da6af01c8c5329591004896a49155900
#
_entry.id   da6af01c8c5329591004896a49155900
#
_cell.length_a   1.000
_cell.length_b   1.000
_cell.length_c   1.000
_cell.angle_alpha   90.00
_cell.angle_beta   90.00
_cell.angle_gamma   90.00
#
_symmetry.space_group_name_H-M   'P 1'
#
loop_
_entity.id
_entity.type
_entity.pdbx_description
1 polymer ?
#
loop_
_entity_poly.entity_id
_entity_poly.type
_entity_poly.pdbx_seq_one_letter_code
_entity_poly.pdbx_strand_id
1 'polypeptide(L)'
;MQLKEFGVSLGDLIQEFNFEVVYGPEGFEKTEITKDDVNRPGLQLAGFFDYFDPNRIQIMGKVESSYVEMMEPDARKACFERLFSTGIPVLIISRNIDVFPECMEAAQKCGVPILRTNEFTSTIMSAIIASLKVNLAPRITLHGVLIEIYGEGVLLLGDSGVGKSETAIELVKRGHRLIADDAVEIKRVSDKTLVGTAPEVIRHFIELRGIGIVDVRRIFGVGAIKMTEKVELVINLEPWEEGKQYDRLGLDGQTTSILDIAVPSMTIPVKPGRNLAVIIEVAAMNDRQKKMGFNAAKELQERMLKQYGN
;
A
#
# COMPACT_ATOMS: atom_id res chain seq x y z
N MET A 1 4.33 -16.96 6.77
CA MET A 1 4.20 -16.43 5.39
C MET A 1 5.27 -15.37 5.25
N GLN A 2 6.27 -15.56 4.39
CA GLN A 2 7.34 -14.56 4.22
C GLN A 2 6.77 -13.37 3.45
N LEU A 3 6.84 -12.18 4.05
CA LEU A 3 6.59 -10.92 3.36
C LEU A 3 7.64 -10.79 2.26
N LYS A 4 7.21 -10.67 1.03
CA LYS A 4 8.11 -10.44 -0.09
C LYS A 4 8.60 -8.99 0.02
N GLU A 5 9.90 -8.77 0.17
CA GLU A 5 10.46 -7.43 0.06
C GLU A 5 10.29 -6.96 -1.38
N PHE A 6 9.69 -5.79 -1.54
CA PHE A 6 9.48 -5.18 -2.84
C PHE A 6 10.54 -4.09 -3.03
N GLY A 7 11.18 -4.09 -4.17
CA GLY A 7 12.08 -3.04 -4.63
C GLY A 7 11.41 -2.17 -5.68
N VAL A 8 11.83 -0.93 -5.78
CA VAL A 8 11.51 -0.01 -6.89
C VAL A 8 12.77 0.14 -7.70
N SER A 9 12.69 -0.05 -9.02
CA SER A 9 13.86 0.13 -9.86
C SER A 9 14.25 1.61 -9.93
N LEU A 10 15.56 1.89 -10.00
CA LEU A 10 16.03 3.26 -10.18
C LEU A 10 15.54 3.85 -11.51
N GLY A 11 15.35 3.00 -12.53
CA GLY A 11 14.76 3.39 -13.83
C GLY A 11 13.33 3.93 -13.68
N ASP A 12 12.49 3.29 -12.85
CA ASP A 12 11.13 3.77 -12.60
C ASP A 12 11.14 5.15 -11.93
N LEU A 13 12.03 5.37 -10.96
CA LEU A 13 12.18 6.67 -10.29
C LEU A 13 12.69 7.75 -11.25
N ILE A 14 13.62 7.41 -12.17
CA ILE A 14 14.10 8.33 -13.21
C ILE A 14 12.94 8.80 -14.09
N GLN A 15 12.09 7.88 -14.51
CA GLN A 15 10.93 8.22 -15.35
C GLN A 15 9.85 9.01 -14.56
N GLU A 16 9.54 8.59 -13.34
CA GLU A 16 8.52 9.24 -12.50
C GLU A 16 8.86 10.71 -12.20
N PHE A 17 10.13 10.97 -11.87
CA PHE A 17 10.60 12.32 -11.46
C PHE A 17 11.33 13.10 -12.57
N ASN A 18 11.43 12.55 -13.78
CA ASN A 18 12.15 13.15 -14.91
C ASN A 18 13.58 13.56 -14.55
N PHE A 19 14.32 12.67 -13.86
CA PHE A 19 15.70 12.93 -13.53
C PHE A 19 16.60 12.96 -14.77
N GLU A 20 17.50 13.92 -14.82
CA GLU A 20 18.61 13.91 -15.76
C GLU A 20 19.67 12.90 -15.29
N VAL A 21 20.05 11.98 -16.16
CA VAL A 21 21.15 11.04 -15.88
C VAL A 21 22.47 11.73 -16.26
N VAL A 22 23.23 12.13 -15.24
CA VAL A 22 24.56 12.74 -15.45
C VAL A 22 25.62 11.66 -15.63
N TYR A 23 25.54 10.58 -14.86
CA TYR A 23 26.36 9.39 -14.98
C TYR A 23 25.55 8.15 -14.58
N GLY A 24 25.67 7.08 -15.34
CA GLY A 24 25.06 5.78 -15.04
C GLY A 24 25.95 4.64 -15.56
N PRO A 25 26.46 3.76 -14.70
CA PRO A 25 27.14 2.54 -15.11
C PRO A 25 26.18 1.59 -15.83
N GLU A 26 26.68 0.63 -16.58
CA GLU A 26 25.87 -0.34 -17.30
C GLU A 26 24.88 -1.05 -16.36
N GLY A 27 23.59 -1.05 -16.70
CA GLY A 27 22.53 -1.72 -15.92
C GLY A 27 22.09 -1.00 -14.66
N PHE A 28 22.55 0.20 -14.37
CA PHE A 28 22.19 0.96 -13.15
C PHE A 28 20.69 1.19 -12.99
N GLU A 29 19.94 1.27 -14.09
CA GLU A 29 18.48 1.42 -14.06
C GLU A 29 17.76 0.26 -13.34
N LYS A 30 18.40 -0.92 -13.28
CA LYS A 30 17.88 -2.11 -12.57
C LYS A 30 18.23 -2.14 -11.09
N THR A 31 18.96 -1.14 -10.59
CA THR A 31 19.25 -1.04 -9.16
C THR A 31 17.96 -0.94 -8.37
N GLU A 32 17.74 -1.86 -7.45
CA GLU A 32 16.53 -1.88 -6.62
C GLU A 32 16.71 -1.00 -5.39
N ILE A 33 15.79 -0.07 -5.21
CA ILE A 33 15.64 0.75 -4.01
C ILE A 33 14.68 0.02 -3.06
N THR A 34 15.16 -0.33 -1.87
CA THR A 34 14.40 -1.12 -0.88
C THR A 34 14.07 -0.33 0.39
N LYS A 35 14.59 0.91 0.51
CA LYS A 35 14.32 1.80 1.66
C LYS A 35 13.41 2.93 1.25
N ASP A 36 12.43 3.22 2.09
CA ASP A 36 11.44 4.29 1.88
C ASP A 36 11.89 5.65 2.44
N ASP A 37 13.14 5.73 2.87
CA ASP A 37 13.77 6.93 3.41
C ASP A 37 14.93 7.40 2.53
N VAL A 38 15.23 8.69 2.58
CA VAL A 38 16.32 9.33 1.86
C VAL A 38 17.27 10.03 2.84
N ASN A 39 18.53 10.16 2.48
CA ASN A 39 19.53 10.81 3.31
C ASN A 39 20.15 12.04 2.61
N ARG A 40 20.48 13.05 3.41
CA ARG A 40 21.34 14.18 3.01
C ARG A 40 22.73 13.92 3.57
N PRO A 41 23.77 13.67 2.74
CA PRO A 41 25.05 13.15 3.21
C PRO A 41 25.97 14.19 3.85
N GLY A 42 25.42 15.26 4.46
CA GLY A 42 26.22 16.35 5.05
C GLY A 42 27.22 15.85 6.10
N LEU A 43 26.82 14.96 7.00
CA LEU A 43 27.72 14.39 8.01
C LEU A 43 28.73 13.42 7.38
N GLN A 44 28.32 12.65 6.39
CA GLN A 44 29.19 11.71 5.67
C GLN A 44 30.28 12.45 4.88
N LEU A 45 29.92 13.56 4.26
CA LEU A 45 30.88 14.46 3.60
C LEU A 45 31.86 15.07 4.60
N ALA A 46 31.46 15.29 5.86
CA ALA A 46 32.36 15.71 6.96
C ALA A 46 33.14 14.55 7.60
N GLY A 47 32.97 13.31 7.11
CA GLY A 47 33.72 12.14 7.57
C GLY A 47 33.07 11.35 8.68
N PHE A 48 31.82 11.65 9.08
CA PHE A 48 31.09 10.93 10.12
C PHE A 48 30.11 9.91 9.51
N PHE A 49 30.33 8.62 9.81
CA PHE A 49 29.55 7.50 9.23
C PHE A 49 28.84 6.66 10.28
N ASP A 50 28.92 7.01 11.57
CA ASP A 50 28.20 6.25 12.59
C ASP A 50 26.69 6.33 12.35
N TYR A 51 26.01 5.16 12.37
CA TYR A 51 24.58 5.01 12.07
C TYR A 51 24.18 5.37 10.64
N PHE A 52 25.12 5.50 9.71
CA PHE A 52 24.82 5.71 8.31
C PHE A 52 24.27 4.42 7.67
N ASP A 53 23.10 4.51 7.04
CA ASP A 53 22.54 3.43 6.23
C ASP A 53 22.81 3.71 4.74
N PRO A 54 23.74 2.96 4.12
CA PRO A 54 24.11 3.18 2.73
C PRO A 54 22.99 2.79 1.73
N ASN A 55 21.99 2.00 2.15
CA ASN A 55 20.92 1.57 1.24
C ASN A 55 19.90 2.68 0.91
N ARG A 56 20.02 3.85 1.54
CA ARG A 56 19.16 5.01 1.25
C ARG A 56 19.65 5.80 0.06
N ILE A 57 18.71 6.33 -0.71
CA ILE A 57 18.99 7.35 -1.73
C ILE A 57 19.68 8.55 -1.07
N GLN A 58 20.78 9.02 -1.67
CA GLN A 58 21.49 10.20 -1.19
C GLN A 58 21.08 11.41 -2.00
N ILE A 59 20.72 12.52 -1.34
CA ILE A 59 20.34 13.78 -2.01
C ILE A 59 21.24 14.92 -1.53
N MET A 60 21.94 15.52 -2.46
CA MET A 60 22.82 16.66 -2.23
C MET A 60 22.18 17.95 -2.75
N GLY A 61 22.14 18.96 -1.93
CA GLY A 61 21.60 20.28 -2.25
C GLY A 61 22.64 21.38 -2.07
N LYS A 62 22.17 22.63 -2.05
CA LYS A 62 23.04 23.81 -1.94
C LYS A 62 23.97 23.77 -0.74
N VAL A 63 23.49 23.29 0.41
CA VAL A 63 24.27 23.27 1.66
C VAL A 63 25.45 22.33 1.55
N GLU A 64 25.20 21.10 1.10
CA GLU A 64 26.24 20.09 0.89
C GLU A 64 27.22 20.52 -0.19
N SER A 65 26.73 21.06 -1.32
CA SER A 65 27.56 21.55 -2.41
C SER A 65 28.46 22.71 -1.96
N SER A 66 27.93 23.69 -1.23
CA SER A 66 28.73 24.79 -0.70
C SER A 66 29.78 24.33 0.33
N TYR A 67 29.45 23.28 1.10
CA TYR A 67 30.43 22.71 2.04
C TYR A 67 31.60 22.05 1.32
N VAL A 68 31.35 21.21 0.33
CA VAL A 68 32.44 20.56 -0.42
C VAL A 68 33.19 21.52 -1.35
N GLU A 69 32.57 22.60 -1.78
CA GLU A 69 33.22 23.67 -2.56
C GLU A 69 34.36 24.35 -1.80
N MET A 70 34.24 24.45 -0.45
CA MET A 70 35.29 24.99 0.41
C MET A 70 36.48 24.05 0.61
N MET A 71 36.41 22.81 0.19
CA MET A 71 37.49 21.83 0.31
C MET A 71 38.50 21.97 -0.84
N GLU A 72 39.77 21.70 -0.53
CA GLU A 72 40.78 21.48 -1.56
C GLU A 72 40.39 20.27 -2.45
N PRO A 73 40.76 20.26 -3.75
CA PRO A 73 40.35 19.22 -4.70
C PRO A 73 40.65 17.80 -4.24
N ASP A 74 41.83 17.54 -3.66
CA ASP A 74 42.19 16.21 -3.17
C ASP A 74 41.33 15.78 -1.99
N ALA A 75 41.03 16.68 -1.07
CA ALA A 75 40.13 16.40 0.07
C ALA A 75 38.70 16.15 -0.41
N ARG A 76 38.23 16.93 -1.39
CA ARG A 76 36.91 16.74 -2.01
C ARG A 76 36.80 15.38 -2.68
N LYS A 77 37.84 14.99 -3.44
CA LYS A 77 37.90 13.65 -4.06
C LYS A 77 37.84 12.54 -3.04
N ALA A 78 38.69 12.59 -2.01
CA ALA A 78 38.71 11.59 -0.94
C ALA A 78 37.36 11.49 -0.21
N CYS A 79 36.68 12.60 -0.02
CA CYS A 79 35.37 12.70 0.59
C CYS A 79 34.31 11.94 -0.24
N PHE A 80 34.23 12.17 -1.56
CA PHE A 80 33.30 11.47 -2.44
C PHE A 80 33.66 9.99 -2.58
N GLU A 81 34.94 9.65 -2.75
CA GLU A 81 35.36 8.25 -2.81
C GLU A 81 34.96 7.48 -1.55
N ARG A 82 35.11 8.08 -0.37
CA ARG A 82 34.70 7.46 0.89
C ARG A 82 33.19 7.24 0.96
N LEU A 83 32.38 8.22 0.53
CA LEU A 83 30.92 8.09 0.49
C LEU A 83 30.50 7.00 -0.49
N PHE A 84 31.03 7.00 -1.69
CA PHE A 84 30.64 6.06 -2.75
C PHE A 84 31.13 4.63 -2.48
N SER A 85 32.26 4.46 -1.81
CA SER A 85 32.76 3.13 -1.39
C SER A 85 31.84 2.42 -0.39
N THR A 86 30.88 3.12 0.23
CA THR A 86 29.87 2.49 1.08
C THR A 86 28.79 1.73 0.31
N GLY A 87 28.75 1.87 -1.03
CA GLY A 87 27.79 1.18 -1.89
C GLY A 87 26.40 1.83 -1.93
N ILE A 88 26.31 3.15 -1.83
CA ILE A 88 25.03 3.85 -1.98
C ILE A 88 24.40 3.57 -3.36
N PRO A 89 23.06 3.47 -3.46
CA PRO A 89 22.39 3.12 -4.72
C PRO A 89 22.45 4.23 -5.77
N VAL A 90 22.46 5.50 -5.31
CA VAL A 90 22.44 6.67 -6.20
C VAL A 90 22.76 7.95 -5.41
N LEU A 91 23.38 8.91 -6.07
CA LEU A 91 23.47 10.31 -5.64
C LEU A 91 22.59 11.19 -6.52
N ILE A 92 21.65 11.92 -5.95
CA ILE A 92 20.80 12.89 -6.66
C ILE A 92 21.26 14.29 -6.29
N ILE A 93 21.54 15.12 -7.28
CA ILE A 93 21.92 16.52 -7.12
C ILE A 93 20.73 17.39 -7.48
N SER A 94 20.23 18.16 -6.50
CA SER A 94 19.06 19.02 -6.64
C SER A 94 19.42 20.43 -7.11
N ARG A 95 18.40 21.22 -7.52
CA ARG A 95 18.53 22.64 -7.92
C ARG A 95 19.41 22.87 -9.15
N ASN A 96 19.55 21.88 -9.99
CA ASN A 96 20.38 21.92 -11.18
C ASN A 96 21.84 22.37 -10.92
N ILE A 97 22.37 22.03 -9.72
CA ILE A 97 23.76 22.35 -9.36
C ILE A 97 24.70 21.50 -10.21
N ASP A 98 25.79 22.08 -10.64
CA ASP A 98 26.81 21.38 -11.42
C ASP A 98 27.53 20.34 -10.56
N VAL A 99 27.86 19.23 -11.20
CA VAL A 99 28.58 18.12 -10.56
C VAL A 99 30.08 18.46 -10.54
N PHE A 100 30.69 18.36 -9.36
CA PHE A 100 32.11 18.55 -9.22
C PHE A 100 32.90 17.47 -10.02
N PRO A 101 33.99 17.82 -10.71
CA PRO A 101 34.83 16.85 -11.43
C PRO A 101 35.26 15.69 -10.55
N GLU A 102 35.65 15.96 -9.30
CA GLU A 102 36.08 14.95 -8.33
C GLU A 102 34.94 14.00 -7.91
N CYS A 103 33.71 14.51 -7.87
CA CYS A 103 32.52 13.70 -7.64
C CYS A 103 32.29 12.74 -8.81
N MET A 104 32.44 13.23 -10.05
CA MET A 104 32.33 12.42 -11.25
C MET A 104 33.39 11.32 -11.31
N GLU A 105 34.65 11.65 -11.05
CA GLU A 105 35.75 10.67 -11.01
C GLU A 105 35.49 9.58 -9.96
N ALA A 106 35.06 9.97 -8.75
CA ALA A 106 34.73 9.03 -7.70
C ALA A 106 33.54 8.13 -8.06
N ALA A 107 32.51 8.68 -8.71
CA ALA A 107 31.33 7.94 -9.17
C ALA A 107 31.72 6.89 -10.22
N GLN A 108 32.54 7.27 -11.20
CA GLN A 108 33.04 6.35 -12.22
C GLN A 108 33.90 5.22 -11.61
N LYS A 109 34.74 5.55 -10.65
CA LYS A 109 35.58 4.55 -9.94
C LYS A 109 34.75 3.56 -9.13
N CYS A 110 33.70 4.02 -8.45
CA CYS A 110 32.89 3.20 -7.56
C CYS A 110 31.64 2.62 -8.24
N GLY A 111 31.32 3.03 -9.46
CA GLY A 111 30.12 2.58 -10.18
C GLY A 111 28.81 3.11 -9.59
N VAL A 112 28.81 4.31 -8.98
CA VAL A 112 27.62 4.92 -8.37
C VAL A 112 26.96 5.87 -9.37
N PRO A 113 25.67 5.69 -9.70
CA PRO A 113 24.96 6.58 -10.61
C PRO A 113 24.76 7.97 -9.98
N ILE A 114 24.86 9.01 -10.83
CA ILE A 114 24.58 10.40 -10.48
C ILE A 114 23.42 10.90 -11.30
N LEU A 115 22.37 11.35 -10.62
CA LEU A 115 21.20 11.97 -11.20
C LEU A 115 21.14 13.45 -10.84
N ARG A 116 20.45 14.24 -11.65
CA ARG A 116 20.25 15.68 -11.40
C ARG A 116 18.80 16.08 -11.60
N THR A 117 18.35 17.07 -10.84
CA THR A 117 17.02 17.67 -10.97
C THR A 117 17.06 19.17 -10.71
N ASN A 118 16.17 19.92 -11.36
CA ASN A 118 15.95 21.34 -11.12
C ASN A 118 15.16 21.64 -9.85
N GLU A 119 14.50 20.63 -9.28
CA GLU A 119 13.65 20.78 -8.09
C GLU A 119 14.44 21.18 -6.84
N PHE A 120 13.74 21.83 -5.89
CA PHE A 120 14.30 22.13 -4.57
C PHE A 120 14.51 20.84 -3.77
N THR A 121 15.59 20.79 -2.99
CA THR A 121 15.96 19.61 -2.19
C THR A 121 14.83 19.08 -1.32
N SER A 122 14.09 19.96 -0.62
CA SER A 122 12.96 19.57 0.23
C SER A 122 11.79 19.03 -0.57
N THR A 123 11.52 19.61 -1.72
CA THR A 123 10.42 19.19 -2.61
C THR A 123 10.67 17.79 -3.14
N ILE A 124 11.84 17.57 -3.76
CA ILE A 124 12.17 16.27 -4.34
C ILE A 124 12.30 15.17 -3.26
N MET A 125 12.89 15.49 -2.10
CA MET A 125 12.94 14.58 -0.96
C MET A 125 11.55 14.09 -0.56
N SER A 126 10.63 15.04 -0.34
CA SER A 126 9.26 14.70 0.09
C SER A 126 8.53 13.87 -0.97
N ALA A 127 8.72 14.19 -2.24
CA ALA A 127 8.10 13.47 -3.35
C ALA A 127 8.64 12.03 -3.46
N ILE A 128 9.97 11.84 -3.38
CA ILE A 128 10.58 10.50 -3.41
C ILE A 128 10.12 9.66 -2.21
N ILE A 129 10.14 10.21 -0.99
CA ILE A 129 9.68 9.49 0.21
C ILE A 129 8.21 9.07 0.05
N ALA A 130 7.35 9.95 -0.47
CA ALA A 130 5.94 9.64 -0.68
C ALA A 130 5.75 8.51 -1.70
N SER A 131 6.46 8.56 -2.83
CA SER A 131 6.45 7.52 -3.86
C SER A 131 6.98 6.18 -3.32
N LEU A 132 8.14 6.17 -2.65
CA LEU A 132 8.73 4.97 -2.08
C LEU A 132 7.81 4.33 -1.03
N LYS A 133 7.19 5.11 -0.14
CA LYS A 133 6.22 4.59 0.85
C LYS A 133 5.05 3.86 0.21
N VAL A 134 4.55 4.36 -0.93
CA VAL A 134 3.46 3.71 -1.66
C VAL A 134 3.94 2.45 -2.39
N ASN A 135 5.11 2.53 -3.03
CA ASN A 135 5.63 1.46 -3.87
C ASN A 135 6.27 0.32 -3.07
N LEU A 136 6.92 0.61 -1.95
CA LEU A 136 7.52 -0.37 -1.04
C LEU A 136 6.55 -0.86 0.04
N ALA A 137 5.32 -0.34 0.07
CA ALA A 137 4.33 -0.73 1.07
C ALA A 137 4.17 -2.26 1.14
N PRO A 138 4.21 -2.83 2.36
CA PRO A 138 3.93 -4.25 2.55
C PRO A 138 2.59 -4.62 1.89
N ARG A 139 2.59 -5.70 1.14
CA ARG A 139 1.39 -6.16 0.41
C ARG A 139 1.20 -7.66 0.53
N ILE A 140 -0.05 -8.09 0.46
CA ILE A 140 -0.47 -9.49 0.47
C ILE A 140 -1.58 -9.66 -0.55
N THR A 141 -1.65 -10.84 -1.16
CA THR A 141 -2.79 -11.23 -1.98
C THR A 141 -3.63 -12.23 -1.20
N LEU A 142 -4.91 -11.93 -1.04
CA LEU A 142 -5.87 -12.81 -0.39
C LEU A 142 -6.91 -13.31 -1.42
N HIS A 143 -7.29 -14.59 -1.30
CA HIS A 143 -8.42 -15.12 -2.05
C HIS A 143 -9.73 -14.61 -1.45
N GLY A 144 -10.47 -13.80 -2.22
CA GLY A 144 -11.68 -13.15 -1.74
C GLY A 144 -12.26 -12.18 -2.75
N VAL A 145 -13.25 -11.44 -2.30
CA VAL A 145 -13.91 -10.36 -3.06
C VAL A 145 -13.81 -9.07 -2.29
N LEU A 146 -13.38 -8.00 -2.93
CA LEU A 146 -13.44 -6.65 -2.37
C LEU A 146 -14.50 -5.84 -3.10
N ILE A 147 -15.46 -5.32 -2.36
CA ILE A 147 -16.57 -4.54 -2.86
C ILE A 147 -16.82 -3.31 -1.99
N GLU A 148 -17.16 -2.18 -2.59
CA GLU A 148 -17.58 -0.99 -1.87
C GLU A 148 -19.10 -1.03 -1.69
N ILE A 149 -19.54 -0.87 -0.44
CA ILE A 149 -20.95 -0.90 -0.04
C ILE A 149 -21.26 0.39 0.74
N TYR A 150 -22.04 1.30 0.15
CA TYR A 150 -22.36 2.61 0.73
C TYR A 150 -21.14 3.43 1.18
N GLY A 151 -20.02 3.30 0.45
CA GLY A 151 -18.77 4.00 0.77
C GLY A 151 -17.85 3.27 1.75
N GLU A 152 -18.20 2.06 2.22
CA GLU A 152 -17.37 1.21 3.06
C GLU A 152 -16.78 0.06 2.23
N GLY A 153 -15.48 -0.16 2.33
CA GLY A 153 -14.80 -1.28 1.65
C GLY A 153 -14.94 -2.57 2.45
N VAL A 154 -15.67 -3.52 1.89
CA VAL A 154 -15.96 -4.81 2.50
C VAL A 154 -15.19 -5.92 1.80
N LEU A 155 -14.35 -6.63 2.55
CA LEU A 155 -13.60 -7.79 2.08
C LEU A 155 -14.37 -9.07 2.45
N LEU A 156 -14.88 -9.76 1.44
CA LEU A 156 -15.55 -11.06 1.59
C LEU A 156 -14.53 -12.18 1.50
N LEU A 157 -14.39 -12.96 2.55
CA LEU A 157 -13.54 -14.14 2.63
C LEU A 157 -14.39 -15.39 2.82
N GLY A 158 -13.83 -16.55 2.59
CA GLY A 158 -14.46 -17.85 2.77
C GLY A 158 -14.01 -18.84 1.69
N ASP A 159 -14.40 -20.09 1.85
CA ASP A 159 -13.99 -21.17 0.96
C ASP A 159 -14.47 -20.96 -0.49
N SER A 160 -13.79 -21.61 -1.43
CA SER A 160 -14.21 -21.62 -2.82
C SER A 160 -15.61 -22.25 -2.92
N GLY A 161 -16.51 -21.56 -3.65
CA GLY A 161 -17.88 -22.03 -3.85
C GLY A 161 -18.88 -21.68 -2.76
N VAL A 162 -18.47 -20.89 -1.74
CA VAL A 162 -19.40 -20.42 -0.70
C VAL A 162 -20.37 -19.33 -1.19
N GLY A 163 -20.19 -18.81 -2.41
CA GLY A 163 -21.09 -17.82 -3.02
C GLY A 163 -20.59 -16.38 -2.97
N LYS A 164 -19.26 -16.14 -2.83
CA LYS A 164 -18.68 -14.80 -2.80
C LYS A 164 -18.95 -14.00 -4.08
N SER A 165 -18.62 -14.58 -5.24
CA SER A 165 -18.75 -13.93 -6.55
C SER A 165 -20.23 -13.71 -6.94
N GLU A 166 -21.10 -14.67 -6.66
CA GLU A 166 -22.55 -14.54 -6.88
C GLU A 166 -23.14 -13.41 -6.02
N THR A 167 -22.70 -13.32 -4.76
CA THR A 167 -23.10 -12.25 -3.86
C THR A 167 -22.58 -10.88 -4.33
N ALA A 168 -21.35 -10.84 -4.85
CA ALA A 168 -20.78 -9.60 -5.41
C ALA A 168 -21.59 -9.09 -6.60
N ILE A 169 -22.00 -9.96 -7.54
CA ILE A 169 -22.86 -9.56 -8.67
C ILE A 169 -24.23 -9.06 -8.19
N GLU A 170 -24.82 -9.70 -7.20
CA GLU A 170 -26.09 -9.21 -6.63
C GLU A 170 -25.92 -7.80 -6.01
N LEU A 171 -24.81 -7.56 -5.29
CA LEU A 171 -24.47 -6.24 -4.74
C LEU A 171 -24.21 -5.20 -5.84
N VAL A 172 -23.50 -5.58 -6.92
CA VAL A 172 -23.30 -4.69 -8.09
C VAL A 172 -24.63 -4.31 -8.73
N LYS A 173 -25.55 -5.28 -8.91
CA LYS A 173 -26.91 -5.00 -9.43
C LYS A 173 -27.70 -4.04 -8.53
N ARG A 174 -27.37 -3.95 -7.24
CA ARG A 174 -27.96 -3.04 -6.26
C ARG A 174 -27.30 -1.67 -6.24
N GLY A 175 -26.26 -1.44 -7.09
CA GLY A 175 -25.58 -0.16 -7.24
C GLY A 175 -24.28 -0.03 -6.45
N HIS A 176 -23.76 -1.11 -5.87
CA HIS A 176 -22.45 -1.16 -5.24
C HIS A 176 -21.33 -1.34 -6.27
N ARG A 177 -20.09 -1.10 -5.88
CA ARG A 177 -18.95 -1.10 -6.82
C ARG A 177 -17.97 -2.21 -6.52
N LEU A 178 -17.69 -3.04 -7.55
CA LEU A 178 -16.67 -4.09 -7.47
C LEU A 178 -15.26 -3.50 -7.57
N ILE A 179 -14.37 -3.93 -6.71
CA ILE A 179 -12.93 -3.64 -6.78
C ILE A 179 -12.18 -4.85 -7.31
N ALA A 180 -12.35 -6.01 -6.68
CA ALA A 180 -11.65 -7.24 -7.02
C ALA A 180 -12.52 -8.47 -6.76
N ASP A 181 -12.40 -9.50 -7.61
CA ASP A 181 -12.91 -10.85 -7.40
C ASP A 181 -11.77 -11.85 -7.51
N ASP A 182 -11.86 -12.96 -6.80
CA ASP A 182 -10.92 -14.07 -6.71
C ASP A 182 -9.59 -13.73 -6.02
N ALA A 183 -8.87 -12.70 -6.46
CA ALA A 183 -7.64 -12.25 -5.84
C ALA A 183 -7.71 -10.75 -5.49
N VAL A 184 -7.49 -10.43 -4.23
CA VAL A 184 -7.43 -9.07 -3.71
C VAL A 184 -6.00 -8.77 -3.26
N GLU A 185 -5.33 -7.86 -3.96
CA GLU A 185 -4.04 -7.32 -3.52
C GLU A 185 -4.29 -6.24 -2.48
N ILE A 186 -3.80 -6.43 -1.27
CA ILE A 186 -3.95 -5.50 -0.15
C ILE A 186 -2.60 -4.92 0.19
N LYS A 187 -2.49 -3.59 0.23
CA LYS A 187 -1.31 -2.83 0.63
C LYS A 187 -1.54 -2.11 1.95
N ARG A 188 -0.53 -2.12 2.83
CA ARG A 188 -0.52 -1.30 4.03
C ARG A 188 0.06 0.07 3.69
N VAL A 189 -0.80 1.07 3.45
CA VAL A 189 -0.39 2.42 3.04
C VAL A 189 -0.10 3.35 4.21
N SER A 190 -0.51 2.97 5.42
CA SER A 190 -0.15 3.66 6.68
C SER A 190 -0.28 2.70 7.87
N ASP A 191 0.03 3.18 9.09
CA ASP A 191 -0.09 2.39 10.31
C ASP A 191 -1.52 1.93 10.64
N LYS A 192 -2.53 2.53 9.99
CA LYS A 192 -3.95 2.26 10.25
C LYS A 192 -4.77 2.01 8.98
N THR A 193 -4.13 1.97 7.80
CA THR A 193 -4.88 1.96 6.54
C THR A 193 -4.40 0.86 5.61
N LEU A 194 -5.32 0.00 5.25
CA LEU A 194 -5.18 -0.99 4.19
C LEU A 194 -5.95 -0.53 2.96
N VAL A 195 -5.35 -0.68 1.78
CA VAL A 195 -6.00 -0.42 0.50
C VAL A 195 -5.93 -1.66 -0.36
N GLY A 196 -7.08 -2.10 -0.84
CA GLY A 196 -7.19 -3.26 -1.74
C GLY A 196 -7.41 -2.85 -3.19
N THR A 197 -6.89 -3.66 -4.10
CA THR A 197 -7.05 -3.55 -5.55
C THR A 197 -7.10 -4.93 -6.19
N ALA A 198 -7.54 -5.00 -7.44
CA ALA A 198 -7.41 -6.22 -8.25
C ALA A 198 -6.04 -6.29 -8.93
N PRO A 199 -5.41 -7.47 -9.05
CA PRO A 199 -4.32 -7.69 -9.99
C PRO A 199 -4.71 -7.22 -11.40
N GLU A 200 -3.78 -6.61 -12.13
CA GLU A 200 -4.09 -5.98 -13.43
C GLU A 200 -4.72 -6.95 -14.44
N VAL A 201 -4.24 -8.19 -14.47
CA VAL A 201 -4.67 -9.23 -15.41
C VAL A 201 -6.14 -9.61 -15.25
N ILE A 202 -6.67 -9.59 -14.01
CA ILE A 202 -8.06 -10.00 -13.71
C ILE A 202 -8.96 -8.81 -13.37
N ARG A 203 -8.48 -7.60 -13.52
CA ARG A 203 -9.21 -6.38 -13.15
C ARG A 203 -10.52 -6.25 -13.93
N HIS A 204 -11.62 -6.03 -13.20
CA HIS A 204 -13.00 -5.93 -13.67
C HIS A 204 -13.65 -7.26 -14.08
N PHE A 205 -12.93 -8.35 -14.06
CA PHE A 205 -13.48 -9.67 -14.33
C PHE A 205 -14.00 -10.31 -13.05
N ILE A 206 -15.05 -11.11 -13.20
CA ILE A 206 -15.62 -11.96 -12.17
C ILE A 206 -15.91 -13.33 -12.76
N GLU A 207 -15.64 -14.39 -12.00
CA GLU A 207 -15.97 -15.77 -12.41
C GLU A 207 -17.30 -16.20 -11.79
N LEU A 208 -18.23 -16.60 -12.64
CA LEU A 208 -19.53 -17.14 -12.23
C LEU A 208 -19.68 -18.60 -12.71
N ARG A 209 -19.87 -19.51 -11.79
CA ARG A 209 -20.04 -20.92 -12.11
C ARG A 209 -21.25 -21.13 -13.03
N GLY A 210 -21.03 -21.85 -14.15
CA GLY A 210 -22.06 -22.12 -15.16
C GLY A 210 -22.22 -21.01 -16.20
N ILE A 211 -21.64 -19.82 -16.00
CA ILE A 211 -21.62 -18.70 -16.97
C ILE A 211 -20.21 -18.50 -17.52
N GLY A 212 -19.18 -18.62 -16.67
CA GLY A 212 -17.78 -18.35 -17.00
C GLY A 212 -17.33 -16.96 -16.55
N ILE A 213 -16.32 -16.41 -17.22
CA ILE A 213 -15.72 -15.12 -16.91
C ILE A 213 -16.54 -13.98 -17.53
N VAL A 214 -16.86 -12.98 -16.72
CA VAL A 214 -17.71 -11.84 -17.07
C VAL A 214 -16.98 -10.54 -16.81
N ASP A 215 -16.97 -9.60 -17.75
CA ASP A 215 -16.47 -8.23 -17.55
C ASP A 215 -17.59 -7.36 -16.95
N VAL A 216 -17.48 -7.07 -15.66
CA VAL A 216 -18.47 -6.28 -14.88
C VAL A 216 -18.62 -4.88 -15.44
N ARG A 217 -17.51 -4.24 -15.87
CA ARG A 217 -17.53 -2.90 -16.43
C ARG A 217 -18.33 -2.84 -17.74
N ARG A 218 -18.22 -3.88 -18.60
CA ARG A 218 -18.92 -3.92 -19.87
C ARG A 218 -20.42 -4.20 -19.70
N ILE A 219 -20.79 -5.00 -18.71
CA ILE A 219 -22.22 -5.38 -18.50
C ILE A 219 -22.97 -4.31 -17.69
N PHE A 220 -22.36 -3.80 -16.61
CA PHE A 220 -23.03 -2.90 -15.66
C PHE A 220 -22.59 -1.43 -15.76
N GLY A 221 -21.62 -1.14 -16.61
CA GLY A 221 -21.08 0.20 -16.81
C GLY A 221 -19.93 0.57 -15.87
N VAL A 222 -19.29 1.70 -16.15
CA VAL A 222 -18.12 2.19 -15.40
C VAL A 222 -18.45 2.53 -13.94
N GLY A 223 -19.69 2.86 -13.64
CA GLY A 223 -20.16 3.13 -12.27
C GLY A 223 -20.22 1.90 -11.36
N ALA A 224 -20.17 0.68 -11.93
CA ALA A 224 -20.22 -0.58 -11.20
C ALA A 224 -18.85 -1.07 -10.70
N ILE A 225 -17.79 -0.35 -11.04
CA ILE A 225 -16.41 -0.72 -10.67
C ILE A 225 -15.71 0.44 -9.95
N LYS A 226 -14.69 0.09 -9.16
CA LYS A 226 -13.74 1.03 -8.56
C LYS A 226 -12.35 0.41 -8.59
N MET A 227 -11.31 1.24 -8.78
CA MET A 227 -9.93 0.75 -8.96
C MET A 227 -9.32 0.29 -7.64
N THR A 228 -9.57 1.04 -6.58
CA THR A 228 -9.01 0.79 -5.24
C THR A 228 -10.04 1.17 -4.19
N GLU A 229 -10.02 0.48 -3.05
CA GLU A 229 -10.82 0.84 -1.88
C GLU A 229 -10.08 0.50 -0.59
N LYS A 230 -10.37 1.24 0.49
CA LYS A 230 -9.91 0.87 1.83
C LYS A 230 -10.57 -0.44 2.25
N VAL A 231 -9.83 -1.29 2.97
CA VAL A 231 -10.42 -2.47 3.63
C VAL A 231 -10.85 -2.06 5.03
N GLU A 232 -12.15 -1.90 5.23
CA GLU A 232 -12.72 -1.37 6.47
C GLU A 232 -13.50 -2.39 7.28
N LEU A 233 -13.98 -3.45 6.62
CA LEU A 233 -14.72 -4.55 7.22
C LEU A 233 -14.33 -5.86 6.53
N VAL A 234 -14.10 -6.91 7.31
CA VAL A 234 -13.92 -8.28 6.82
C VAL A 234 -15.17 -9.09 7.14
N ILE A 235 -15.74 -9.74 6.15
CA ILE A 235 -16.87 -10.67 6.33
C ILE A 235 -16.42 -12.06 5.90
N ASN A 236 -16.37 -12.98 6.87
CA ASN A 236 -16.09 -14.38 6.60
C ASN A 236 -17.41 -15.10 6.30
N LEU A 237 -17.56 -15.58 5.06
CA LEU A 237 -18.67 -16.42 4.65
C LEU A 237 -18.32 -17.88 4.93
N GLU A 238 -19.14 -18.57 5.67
CA GLU A 238 -18.95 -20.01 5.91
C GLU A 238 -20.27 -20.79 5.73
N PRO A 239 -20.23 -22.03 5.27
CA PRO A 239 -21.43 -22.87 5.24
C PRO A 239 -22.06 -22.96 6.61
N TRP A 240 -23.40 -22.97 6.65
CA TRP A 240 -24.13 -23.18 7.91
C TRP A 240 -23.78 -24.54 8.50
N GLU A 241 -23.36 -24.56 9.76
CA GLU A 241 -23.06 -25.77 10.50
C GLU A 241 -24.05 -25.94 11.65
N GLU A 242 -24.68 -27.13 11.74
CA GLU A 242 -25.64 -27.42 12.79
C GLU A 242 -24.92 -27.59 14.13
N GLY A 243 -25.43 -26.93 15.17
CA GLY A 243 -24.82 -26.94 16.52
C GLY A 243 -23.76 -25.88 16.75
N LYS A 244 -23.24 -25.21 15.72
CA LYS A 244 -22.31 -24.08 15.88
C LYS A 244 -23.07 -22.84 16.33
N GLN A 245 -22.54 -22.21 17.40
CA GLN A 245 -23.09 -20.95 17.88
C GLN A 245 -22.54 -19.78 17.06
N TYR A 246 -23.43 -19.02 16.44
CA TYR A 246 -23.11 -17.79 15.74
C TYR A 246 -23.46 -16.59 16.63
N ASP A 247 -22.62 -15.56 16.57
CA ASP A 247 -22.91 -14.32 17.30
C ASP A 247 -24.25 -13.72 16.83
N ARG A 248 -25.19 -13.59 17.76
CA ARG A 248 -26.54 -13.03 17.50
C ARG A 248 -26.66 -11.58 17.91
N LEU A 249 -25.82 -11.13 18.82
CA LEU A 249 -25.94 -9.81 19.42
C LEU A 249 -24.97 -8.80 18.82
N GLY A 250 -23.87 -9.25 18.21
CA GLY A 250 -22.83 -8.37 17.63
C GLY A 250 -22.13 -7.52 18.69
N LEU A 251 -22.08 -8.03 19.95
CA LEU A 251 -21.44 -7.37 21.10
C LEU A 251 -19.92 -7.57 21.06
N ASP A 252 -19.49 -8.75 20.63
CA ASP A 252 -18.08 -9.10 20.54
C ASP A 252 -17.45 -8.44 19.31
N GLY A 253 -16.61 -7.46 19.53
CA GLY A 253 -15.84 -6.78 18.48
C GLY A 253 -14.74 -7.70 17.96
N GLN A 254 -15.08 -8.63 17.05
CA GLN A 254 -14.09 -9.47 16.39
C GLN A 254 -13.25 -8.64 15.42
N THR A 255 -11.98 -8.99 15.29
CA THR A 255 -11.06 -8.39 14.33
C THR A 255 -10.24 -9.46 13.62
N THR A 256 -9.89 -9.18 12.38
CA THR A 256 -8.94 -9.98 11.58
C THR A 256 -7.69 -9.15 11.37
N SER A 257 -6.51 -9.72 11.65
CA SER A 257 -5.24 -9.05 11.40
C SER A 257 -4.81 -9.25 9.94
N ILE A 258 -4.60 -8.14 9.23
CA ILE A 258 -4.07 -8.12 7.87
C ILE A 258 -2.89 -7.16 7.86
N LEU A 259 -1.69 -7.64 7.53
CA LEU A 259 -0.45 -6.85 7.54
C LEU A 259 -0.27 -6.06 8.85
N ASP A 260 -0.51 -6.72 9.99
CA ASP A 260 -0.43 -6.18 11.36
C ASP A 260 -1.44 -5.07 11.68
N ILE A 261 -2.46 -4.88 10.83
CA ILE A 261 -3.59 -3.99 11.11
C ILE A 261 -4.80 -4.81 11.48
N ALA A 262 -5.40 -4.51 12.64
CA ALA A 262 -6.65 -5.12 13.08
C ALA A 262 -7.84 -4.48 12.36
N VAL A 263 -8.49 -5.24 11.48
CA VAL A 263 -9.69 -4.82 10.77
C VAL A 263 -10.93 -5.43 11.44
N PRO A 264 -12.00 -4.67 11.70
CA PRO A 264 -13.26 -5.22 12.18
C PRO A 264 -13.70 -6.41 11.33
N SER A 265 -14.13 -7.48 11.97
CA SER A 265 -14.56 -8.68 11.25
C SER A 265 -15.80 -9.32 11.84
N MET A 266 -16.52 -10.08 11.02
CA MET A 266 -17.66 -10.90 11.44
C MET A 266 -17.78 -12.15 10.58
N THR A 267 -18.44 -13.16 11.10
CA THR A 267 -18.74 -14.40 10.37
C THR A 267 -20.22 -14.48 10.06
N ILE A 268 -20.55 -14.64 8.77
CA ILE A 268 -21.94 -14.80 8.31
C ILE A 268 -22.13 -16.22 7.79
N PRO A 269 -23.01 -17.02 8.41
CA PRO A 269 -23.31 -18.35 7.93
C PRO A 269 -24.18 -18.31 6.69
N VAL A 270 -23.75 -19.06 5.66
CA VAL A 270 -24.45 -19.21 4.39
C VAL A 270 -25.39 -20.40 4.45
N LYS A 271 -26.67 -20.15 4.24
CA LYS A 271 -27.71 -21.18 4.18
C LYS A 271 -28.60 -20.96 2.95
N PRO A 272 -29.03 -21.99 2.25
CA PRO A 272 -29.99 -21.86 1.14
C PRO A 272 -31.22 -21.02 1.54
N GLY A 273 -31.63 -20.10 0.67
CA GLY A 273 -32.79 -19.22 0.89
C GLY A 273 -32.49 -17.92 1.67
N ARG A 274 -31.25 -17.70 2.17
CA ARG A 274 -30.85 -16.40 2.74
C ARG A 274 -30.35 -15.46 1.65
N ASN A 275 -30.83 -14.22 1.66
CA ASN A 275 -30.30 -13.19 0.77
C ASN A 275 -29.04 -12.59 1.39
N LEU A 276 -27.86 -13.07 0.97
CA LEU A 276 -26.57 -12.63 1.50
C LEU A 276 -26.30 -11.16 1.19
N ALA A 277 -26.69 -10.68 0.00
CA ALA A 277 -26.46 -9.29 -0.37
C ALA A 277 -27.13 -8.32 0.64
N VAL A 278 -28.38 -8.56 0.99
CA VAL A 278 -29.09 -7.75 1.99
C VAL A 278 -28.42 -7.81 3.36
N ILE A 279 -27.98 -9.00 3.77
CA ILE A 279 -27.31 -9.17 5.06
C ILE A 279 -26.00 -8.39 5.11
N ILE A 280 -25.23 -8.43 4.03
CA ILE A 280 -23.94 -7.74 3.90
C ILE A 280 -24.14 -6.21 3.83
N GLU A 281 -25.16 -5.73 3.11
CA GLU A 281 -25.54 -4.31 3.11
C GLU A 281 -25.83 -3.82 4.53
N VAL A 282 -26.64 -4.55 5.28
CA VAL A 282 -26.97 -4.20 6.66
C VAL A 282 -25.75 -4.29 7.57
N ALA A 283 -24.87 -5.27 7.36
CA ALA A 283 -23.63 -5.42 8.13
C ALA A 283 -22.71 -4.21 7.93
N ALA A 284 -22.49 -3.77 6.67
CA ALA A 284 -21.70 -2.58 6.37
C ALA A 284 -22.30 -1.30 6.98
N MET A 285 -23.61 -1.12 6.84
CA MET A 285 -24.32 0.02 7.45
C MET A 285 -24.21 0.03 8.98
N ASN A 286 -24.34 -1.13 9.63
CA ASN A 286 -24.23 -1.27 11.08
C ASN A 286 -22.80 -1.00 11.57
N ASP A 287 -21.77 -1.46 10.84
CA ASP A 287 -20.39 -1.16 11.17
C ASP A 287 -20.11 0.35 11.06
N ARG A 288 -20.62 1.00 10.03
CA ARG A 288 -20.56 2.45 9.90
C ARG A 288 -21.23 3.19 11.05
N GLN A 289 -22.39 2.71 11.54
CA GLN A 289 -23.05 3.29 12.71
C GLN A 289 -22.18 3.13 13.97
N LYS A 290 -21.53 1.97 14.15
CA LYS A 290 -20.58 1.75 15.24
C LYS A 290 -19.40 2.72 15.21
N LYS A 291 -18.82 2.97 14.02
CA LYS A 291 -17.75 3.96 13.81
C LYS A 291 -18.19 5.39 14.13
N MET A 292 -19.47 5.71 13.91
CA MET A 292 -20.09 7.00 14.26
C MET A 292 -20.48 7.11 15.74
N GLY A 293 -20.22 6.08 16.56
CA GLY A 293 -20.45 6.08 18.00
C GLY A 293 -21.78 5.44 18.44
N PHE A 294 -22.62 4.96 17.52
CA PHE A 294 -23.87 4.29 17.86
C PHE A 294 -23.75 2.77 17.75
N ASN A 295 -24.01 2.05 18.84
CA ASN A 295 -24.03 0.60 18.87
C ASN A 295 -25.38 0.08 19.36
N ALA A 296 -26.21 -0.41 18.42
CA ALA A 296 -27.57 -0.88 18.72
C ALA A 296 -27.62 -2.02 19.77
N ALA A 297 -26.62 -2.92 19.76
CA ALA A 297 -26.56 -4.02 20.72
C ALA A 297 -26.29 -3.52 22.16
N LYS A 298 -25.37 -2.55 22.30
CA LYS A 298 -25.14 -1.91 23.63
C LYS A 298 -26.36 -1.13 24.12
N GLU A 299 -26.97 -0.37 23.21
CA GLU A 299 -28.20 0.38 23.52
C GLU A 299 -29.32 -0.55 24.00
N LEU A 300 -29.50 -1.68 23.29
CA LEU A 300 -30.49 -2.68 23.69
C LEU A 300 -30.17 -3.27 25.09
N GLN A 301 -28.91 -3.61 25.33
CA GLN A 301 -28.47 -4.14 26.62
C GLN A 301 -28.71 -3.16 27.76
N GLU A 302 -28.39 -1.88 27.57
CA GLU A 302 -28.64 -0.83 28.56
C GLU A 302 -30.14 -0.65 28.84
N ARG A 303 -30.99 -0.71 27.81
CA ARG A 303 -32.45 -0.65 27.99
C ARG A 303 -32.98 -1.86 28.78
N MET A 304 -32.48 -3.07 28.48
CA MET A 304 -32.85 -4.27 29.20
C MET A 304 -32.42 -4.20 30.67
N LEU A 305 -31.20 -3.74 30.96
CA LEU A 305 -30.72 -3.55 32.35
C LEU A 305 -31.56 -2.51 33.11
N LYS A 306 -31.95 -1.42 32.45
CA LYS A 306 -32.83 -0.41 33.07
C LYS A 306 -34.24 -0.95 33.36
N GLN A 307 -34.75 -1.87 32.52
CA GLN A 307 -36.10 -2.40 32.67
C GLN A 307 -36.20 -3.62 33.61
N TYR A 308 -35.16 -4.46 33.64
CA TYR A 308 -35.18 -5.74 34.37
C TYR A 308 -34.07 -5.86 35.42
N GLY A 309 -33.24 -4.85 35.63
CA GLY A 309 -32.11 -4.82 36.54
C GLY A 309 -32.46 -4.26 37.94
N ASN A 310 -33.67 -4.51 38.43
CA ASN A 310 -34.10 -4.25 39.81
C ASN A 310 -34.12 -5.55 40.59
#